data_9e8ed626c5be11979f487068b9ebabce
#
_entry.id   9e8ed626c5be11979f487068b9ebabce
#
_cell.length_a   1.000
_cell.length_b   1.000
_cell.length_c   1.000
_cell.angle_alpha   90.00
_cell.angle_beta   90.00
_cell.angle_gamma   90.00
#
_symmetry.space_group_name_H-M   'P 1'
#
loop_
_entity.id
_entity.type
_entity.pdbx_description
1 polymer ?
#
loop_
_entity_poly.entity_id
_entity_poly.type
_entity_poly.pdbx_seq_one_letter_code
_entity_poly.pdbx_strand_id
1 'polypeptide(L)'
;MLNRRRFSSSVASSLVFSVLATGAASPLFAEGAVATVGQAAPDFSALDTAGKNHKLSDFKGKLVVLEWTNPGCPFVRKHYSGNMQGLQKEFTGKGVVWLAVNSTETDSGDYLAPAKLAGWMGEKQAKPTATLMDESGRIGQLYGAKTTPHMYIINPQGQLVYAGGIDSIASASVDDIKTATNYVRQGLSEALGGKAISVASSRAYGCSVKYKA
;
A
#
# COMPACT_ATOMS: atom_id res chain seq x y z
N MET A 1 40.75 39.89 -77.07
CA MET A 1 39.52 40.25 -76.33
C MET A 1 39.16 39.09 -75.42
N LEU A 2 39.51 39.21 -74.16
CA LEU A 2 39.42 38.07 -73.22
C LEU A 2 38.12 38.19 -72.41
N ASN A 3 37.36 37.09 -72.43
CA ASN A 3 36.09 37.02 -71.70
C ASN A 3 36.38 36.22 -70.41
N ARG A 4 36.30 36.86 -69.22
CA ARG A 4 36.46 36.28 -67.93
C ARG A 4 35.11 35.82 -67.41
N ARG A 5 34.92 34.49 -67.30
CA ARG A 5 33.80 33.86 -66.59
C ARG A 5 34.14 33.83 -65.09
N ARG A 6 33.30 34.44 -64.30
CA ARG A 6 33.31 34.34 -62.84
C ARG A 6 32.53 33.09 -62.42
N PHE A 7 33.19 32.17 -61.70
CA PHE A 7 32.55 31.08 -61.00
C PHE A 7 32.09 31.57 -59.66
N SER A 8 30.76 31.47 -59.39
CA SER A 8 30.18 31.66 -58.06
C SER A 8 30.09 30.33 -57.37
N SER A 9 30.83 30.14 -56.29
CA SER A 9 30.73 28.98 -55.41
C SER A 9 29.64 29.22 -54.37
N SER A 10 28.55 28.49 -54.48
CA SER A 10 27.51 28.44 -53.45
C SER A 10 27.90 27.44 -52.36
N VAL A 11 28.17 27.97 -51.19
CA VAL A 11 28.36 27.15 -49.96
C VAL A 11 27.00 26.86 -49.37
N ALA A 12 26.57 25.59 -49.45
CA ALA A 12 25.36 25.10 -48.78
C ALA A 12 25.72 24.76 -47.32
N SER A 13 25.29 25.59 -46.40
CA SER A 13 25.37 25.24 -44.93
C SER A 13 24.26 24.28 -44.56
N SER A 14 24.62 23.03 -44.33
CA SER A 14 23.72 22.04 -43.75
C SER A 14 23.63 22.23 -42.24
N LEU A 15 22.52 22.74 -41.76
CA LEU A 15 22.15 22.78 -40.34
C LEU A 15 21.71 21.37 -39.91
N VAL A 16 22.54 20.69 -39.16
CA VAL A 16 22.21 19.41 -38.48
C VAL A 16 21.40 19.79 -37.22
N PHE A 17 20.11 19.52 -37.24
CA PHE A 17 19.28 19.57 -36.04
C PHE A 17 19.51 18.29 -35.21
N SER A 18 20.29 18.38 -34.15
CA SER A 18 20.39 17.31 -33.14
C SER A 18 19.13 17.32 -32.28
N VAL A 19 18.23 16.37 -32.52
CA VAL A 19 17.08 16.10 -31.64
C VAL A 19 17.63 15.38 -30.41
N LEU A 20 17.76 16.08 -29.30
CA LEU A 20 17.96 15.48 -27.96
C LEU A 20 16.67 14.76 -27.56
N ALA A 21 16.61 13.46 -27.77
CA ALA A 21 15.57 12.62 -27.18
C ALA A 21 15.82 12.52 -25.66
N THR A 22 15.11 13.32 -24.89
CA THR A 22 15.01 13.15 -23.43
C THR A 22 14.18 11.89 -23.17
N GLY A 23 14.86 10.74 -23.07
CA GLY A 23 14.27 9.49 -22.63
C GLY A 23 13.81 9.66 -21.19
N ALA A 24 12.49 9.73 -20.96
CA ALA A 24 11.92 9.57 -19.64
C ALA A 24 12.24 8.13 -19.18
N ALA A 25 13.21 7.99 -18.29
CA ALA A 25 13.50 6.73 -17.64
C ALA A 25 12.27 6.35 -16.79
N SER A 26 11.47 5.40 -17.26
CA SER A 26 10.48 4.74 -16.42
C SER A 26 11.23 4.07 -15.29
N PRO A 27 10.83 4.25 -14.01
CA PRO A 27 11.45 3.53 -12.92
C PRO A 27 11.24 2.02 -13.16
N LEU A 28 12.32 1.30 -13.40
CA LEU A 28 12.34 -0.16 -13.33
C LEU A 28 12.02 -0.51 -11.87
N PHE A 29 10.81 -0.98 -11.62
CA PHE A 29 10.51 -1.64 -10.35
C PHE A 29 11.35 -2.92 -10.32
N ALA A 30 12.33 -2.95 -9.41
CA ALA A 30 13.11 -4.15 -9.17
C ALA A 30 12.16 -5.26 -8.70
N GLU A 31 11.95 -6.28 -9.53
CA GLU A 31 11.26 -7.50 -9.09
C GLU A 31 12.07 -8.11 -7.95
N GLY A 32 11.46 -8.20 -6.76
CA GLY A 32 12.00 -8.94 -5.63
C GLY A 32 12.40 -8.12 -4.38
N ALA A 33 12.43 -6.79 -4.42
CA ALA A 33 12.72 -6.02 -3.20
C ALA A 33 11.47 -5.90 -2.31
N VAL A 34 11.57 -6.37 -1.07
CA VAL A 34 10.53 -6.21 -0.05
C VAL A 34 10.35 -4.73 0.28
N ALA A 35 9.08 -4.30 0.44
CA ALA A 35 8.73 -2.93 0.81
C ALA A 35 9.52 -2.46 2.04
N THR A 36 10.18 -1.31 1.92
CA THR A 36 11.05 -0.75 2.97
C THR A 36 10.60 0.66 3.31
N VAL A 37 10.49 0.97 4.60
CA VAL A 37 10.15 2.30 5.08
C VAL A 37 11.14 3.35 4.55
N GLY A 38 10.62 4.48 4.09
CA GLY A 38 11.40 5.55 3.47
C GLY A 38 11.58 5.39 1.95
N GLN A 39 11.23 4.24 1.36
CA GLN A 39 11.31 3.99 -0.07
C GLN A 39 9.93 4.06 -0.74
N ALA A 40 9.92 4.09 -2.07
CA ALA A 40 8.69 3.98 -2.84
C ALA A 40 7.97 2.66 -2.49
N ALA A 41 6.69 2.74 -2.16
CA ALA A 41 5.86 1.57 -1.92
C ALA A 41 5.70 0.79 -3.24
N PRO A 42 5.97 -0.52 -3.26
CA PRO A 42 5.80 -1.33 -4.46
C PRO A 42 4.35 -1.29 -4.96
N ASP A 43 4.17 -1.06 -6.25
CA ASP A 43 2.83 -1.07 -6.86
C ASP A 43 2.29 -2.50 -6.96
N PHE A 44 0.99 -2.63 -6.86
CA PHE A 44 0.29 -3.90 -7.00
C PHE A 44 -1.11 -3.70 -7.59
N SER A 45 -1.69 -4.80 -8.02
CA SER A 45 -3.09 -4.86 -8.47
C SER A 45 -3.75 -6.08 -7.85
N ALA A 46 -4.98 -5.90 -7.30
CA ALA A 46 -5.78 -6.98 -6.73
C ALA A 46 -7.27 -6.74 -6.94
N LEU A 47 -8.03 -7.84 -7.01
CA LEU A 47 -9.48 -7.79 -6.95
C LEU A 47 -9.93 -7.61 -5.50
N ASP A 48 -10.98 -6.84 -5.30
CA ASP A 48 -11.67 -6.81 -4.01
C ASP A 48 -12.74 -7.94 -3.92
N THR A 49 -13.36 -8.04 -2.76
CA THR A 49 -14.41 -9.04 -2.51
C THR A 49 -15.65 -8.89 -3.40
N ALA A 50 -15.81 -7.78 -4.11
CA ALA A 50 -16.87 -7.54 -5.10
C ALA A 50 -16.40 -7.77 -6.54
N GLY A 51 -15.14 -8.19 -6.76
CA GLY A 51 -14.54 -8.44 -8.07
C GLY A 51 -14.03 -7.17 -8.77
N LYS A 52 -14.02 -6.03 -8.11
CA LYS A 52 -13.45 -4.79 -8.67
C LYS A 52 -11.93 -4.80 -8.51
N ASN A 53 -11.22 -4.46 -9.59
CA ASN A 53 -9.77 -4.32 -9.56
C ASN A 53 -9.35 -2.98 -8.96
N HIS A 54 -8.35 -3.01 -8.09
CA HIS A 54 -7.71 -1.85 -7.48
C HIS A 54 -6.20 -1.93 -7.70
N LYS A 55 -5.59 -0.81 -8.10
CA LYS A 55 -4.14 -0.65 -8.17
C LYS A 55 -3.71 0.35 -7.10
N LEU A 56 -2.57 0.13 -6.45
CA LEU A 56 -2.06 1.10 -5.48
C LEU A 56 -1.80 2.46 -6.16
N SER A 57 -1.30 2.44 -7.39
CA SER A 57 -1.04 3.65 -8.20
C SER A 57 -2.28 4.50 -8.48
N ASP A 58 -3.50 3.94 -8.40
CA ASP A 58 -4.76 4.69 -8.56
C ASP A 58 -5.01 5.65 -7.39
N PHE A 59 -4.31 5.48 -6.29
CA PHE A 59 -4.46 6.27 -5.06
C PHE A 59 -3.35 7.30 -4.86
N LYS A 60 -2.55 7.60 -5.90
CA LYS A 60 -1.55 8.68 -5.83
C LYS A 60 -2.18 9.99 -5.37
N GLY A 61 -1.45 10.74 -4.56
CA GLY A 61 -1.94 11.99 -3.96
C GLY A 61 -2.78 11.80 -2.68
N LYS A 62 -3.01 10.55 -2.24
CA LYS A 62 -3.73 10.24 -1.01
C LYS A 62 -2.84 9.50 -0.01
N LEU A 63 -3.16 9.63 1.28
CA LEU A 63 -2.67 8.70 2.29
C LEU A 63 -3.36 7.36 2.09
N VAL A 64 -2.59 6.26 2.10
CA VAL A 64 -3.11 4.89 1.96
C VAL A 64 -2.68 4.08 3.17
N VAL A 65 -3.61 3.35 3.75
CA VAL A 65 -3.35 2.31 4.75
C VAL A 65 -3.51 0.94 4.08
N LEU A 66 -2.52 0.06 4.27
CA LEU A 66 -2.69 -1.36 4.01
C LEU A 66 -2.79 -2.07 5.37
N GLU A 67 -3.84 -2.85 5.53
CA GLU A 67 -4.11 -3.67 6.71
C GLU A 67 -4.10 -5.14 6.33
N TRP A 68 -3.10 -5.92 6.73
CA TRP A 68 -3.20 -7.36 6.61
C TRP A 68 -4.15 -7.92 7.64
N THR A 69 -5.16 -8.64 7.19
CA THR A 69 -6.26 -9.13 8.03
C THR A 69 -6.60 -10.60 7.75
N ASN A 70 -7.03 -11.31 8.80
CA ASN A 70 -7.59 -12.65 8.72
C ASN A 70 -8.64 -12.82 9.84
N PRO A 71 -9.93 -13.05 9.52
CA PRO A 71 -10.99 -13.26 10.50
C PRO A 71 -10.77 -14.43 11.46
N GLY A 72 -9.96 -15.43 11.09
CA GLY A 72 -9.57 -16.55 11.96
C GLY A 72 -8.64 -16.14 13.12
N CYS A 73 -7.92 -15.02 12.97
CA CYS A 73 -6.92 -14.58 13.92
C CYS A 73 -7.55 -13.88 15.15
N PRO A 74 -7.27 -14.33 16.40
CA PRO A 74 -7.79 -13.70 17.61
C PRO A 74 -7.31 -12.25 17.80
N PHE A 75 -6.11 -11.93 17.34
CA PHE A 75 -5.59 -10.55 17.37
C PHE A 75 -6.36 -9.62 16.42
N VAL A 76 -6.77 -10.11 15.25
CA VAL A 76 -7.67 -9.38 14.35
C VAL A 76 -9.02 -9.18 15.01
N ARG A 77 -9.61 -10.26 15.60
CA ARG A 77 -10.90 -10.18 16.30
C ARG A 77 -10.88 -9.18 17.45
N LYS A 78 -9.77 -9.08 18.20
CA LYS A 78 -9.55 -8.04 19.22
C LYS A 78 -9.81 -6.66 18.64
N HIS A 79 -9.14 -6.32 17.54
CA HIS A 79 -9.26 -4.98 16.97
C HIS A 79 -10.61 -4.75 16.28
N TYR A 80 -11.21 -5.79 15.72
CA TYR A 80 -12.57 -5.73 15.16
C TYR A 80 -13.69 -5.80 16.22
N SER A 81 -13.36 -5.60 17.49
CA SER A 81 -14.34 -5.34 18.55
C SER A 81 -14.70 -3.85 18.70
N GLY A 82 -14.32 -3.00 17.74
CA GLY A 82 -14.62 -1.56 17.71
C GLY A 82 -13.43 -0.66 17.33
N ASN A 83 -12.20 -1.06 17.66
CA ASN A 83 -11.01 -0.27 17.42
C ASN A 83 -10.73 -0.09 15.91
N MET A 84 -10.71 -1.19 15.14
CA MET A 84 -10.42 -1.14 13.71
C MET A 84 -11.48 -0.36 12.94
N GLN A 85 -12.76 -0.66 13.21
CA GLN A 85 -13.88 0.06 12.59
C GLN A 85 -13.86 1.55 12.91
N GLY A 86 -13.51 1.90 14.16
CA GLY A 86 -13.33 3.29 14.57
C GLY A 86 -12.25 4.01 13.78
N LEU A 87 -11.08 3.37 13.60
CA LEU A 87 -9.99 3.89 12.78
C LEU A 87 -10.40 4.03 11.32
N GLN A 88 -10.95 2.97 10.75
CA GLN A 88 -11.41 2.96 9.35
C GLN A 88 -12.41 4.09 9.10
N LYS A 89 -13.46 4.20 9.93
CA LYS A 89 -14.48 5.25 9.81
C LYS A 89 -13.89 6.66 9.94
N GLU A 90 -13.04 6.87 10.94
CA GLU A 90 -12.42 8.17 11.19
C GLU A 90 -11.55 8.62 10.02
N PHE A 91 -10.65 7.77 9.56
CA PHE A 91 -9.65 8.17 8.59
C PHE A 91 -10.15 8.12 7.14
N THR A 92 -11.04 7.19 6.78
CA THR A 92 -11.71 7.25 5.46
C THR A 92 -12.60 8.49 5.34
N GLY A 93 -13.24 8.92 6.43
CA GLY A 93 -13.97 10.19 6.50
C GLY A 93 -13.09 11.43 6.29
N LYS A 94 -11.78 11.32 6.51
CA LYS A 94 -10.76 12.36 6.26
C LYS A 94 -10.05 12.19 4.91
N GLY A 95 -10.55 11.30 4.03
CA GLY A 95 -10.01 11.09 2.69
C GLY A 95 -8.85 10.10 2.60
N VAL A 96 -8.48 9.43 3.70
CA VAL A 96 -7.50 8.33 3.68
C VAL A 96 -8.10 7.11 2.99
N VAL A 97 -7.35 6.47 2.10
CA VAL A 97 -7.72 5.20 1.50
C VAL A 97 -7.31 4.08 2.46
N TRP A 98 -8.24 3.20 2.79
CA TRP A 98 -7.97 2.05 3.66
C TRP A 98 -8.23 0.75 2.90
N LEU A 99 -7.18 -0.01 2.65
CA LEU A 99 -7.23 -1.30 1.94
C LEU A 99 -6.96 -2.42 2.95
N ALA A 100 -7.98 -3.22 3.26
CA ALA A 100 -7.81 -4.45 4.01
C ALA A 100 -7.38 -5.56 3.06
N VAL A 101 -6.25 -6.22 3.30
CA VAL A 101 -5.66 -7.24 2.43
C VAL A 101 -5.73 -8.60 3.13
N ASN A 102 -6.30 -9.58 2.46
CA ASN A 102 -6.32 -10.97 2.92
C ASN A 102 -5.43 -11.83 2.01
N SER A 103 -4.29 -12.27 2.54
CA SER A 103 -3.32 -13.15 1.86
C SER A 103 -3.40 -14.59 2.39
N THR A 104 -4.59 -15.04 2.74
CA THR A 104 -4.81 -16.43 3.17
C THR A 104 -4.95 -17.31 1.93
N GLU A 105 -4.09 -18.33 1.79
CA GLU A 105 -4.17 -19.31 0.72
C GLU A 105 -5.49 -20.10 0.77
N THR A 106 -5.93 -20.61 -0.38
CA THR A 106 -7.24 -21.26 -0.55
C THR A 106 -7.38 -22.58 0.18
N ASP A 107 -6.28 -23.30 0.42
CA ASP A 107 -6.25 -24.60 1.11
C ASP A 107 -6.17 -24.45 2.65
N SER A 108 -6.01 -23.22 3.14
CA SER A 108 -5.98 -22.97 4.59
C SER A 108 -7.37 -23.10 5.21
N GLY A 109 -7.44 -23.71 6.40
CA GLY A 109 -8.68 -23.75 7.19
C GLY A 109 -9.23 -22.38 7.59
N ASP A 110 -8.40 -21.33 7.52
CA ASP A 110 -8.77 -19.93 7.79
C ASP A 110 -9.24 -19.17 6.52
N TYR A 111 -9.24 -19.82 5.35
CA TYR A 111 -9.64 -19.19 4.10
C TYR A 111 -11.13 -18.86 4.10
N LEU A 112 -11.43 -17.65 3.71
CA LEU A 112 -12.80 -17.21 3.41
C LEU A 112 -12.89 -16.77 1.95
N ALA A 113 -13.78 -17.42 1.18
CA ALA A 113 -14.11 -16.96 -0.16
C ALA A 113 -14.61 -15.51 -0.14
N PRO A 114 -14.47 -14.75 -1.25
CA PRO A 114 -14.75 -13.31 -1.30
C PRO A 114 -16.08 -12.91 -0.66
N ALA A 115 -17.18 -13.61 -1.00
CA ALA A 115 -18.49 -13.32 -0.44
C ALA A 115 -18.60 -13.54 1.07
N LYS A 116 -17.89 -14.57 1.59
CA LYS A 116 -17.87 -14.85 3.05
C LYS A 116 -17.04 -13.80 3.78
N LEU A 117 -15.90 -13.38 3.21
CA LEU A 117 -15.08 -12.32 3.78
C LEU A 117 -15.85 -10.98 3.78
N ALA A 118 -16.55 -10.65 2.69
CA ALA A 118 -17.41 -9.46 2.61
C ALA A 118 -18.53 -9.52 3.67
N GLY A 119 -19.16 -10.68 3.85
CA GLY A 119 -20.18 -10.91 4.90
C GLY A 119 -19.61 -10.64 6.31
N TRP A 120 -18.43 -11.20 6.61
CA TRP A 120 -17.76 -10.98 7.90
C TRP A 120 -17.43 -9.49 8.13
N MET A 121 -16.91 -8.79 7.10
CA MET A 121 -16.64 -7.36 7.18
C MET A 121 -17.94 -6.57 7.46
N GLY A 122 -19.04 -6.95 6.81
CA GLY A 122 -20.36 -6.37 7.03
C GLY A 122 -20.87 -6.58 8.46
N GLU A 123 -20.81 -7.81 8.98
CA GLU A 123 -21.20 -8.18 10.36
C GLU A 123 -20.39 -7.37 11.39
N LYS A 124 -19.11 -7.15 11.13
CA LYS A 124 -18.25 -6.32 11.97
C LYS A 124 -18.44 -4.82 11.77
N GLN A 125 -19.32 -4.42 10.85
CA GLN A 125 -19.51 -2.99 10.50
C GLN A 125 -18.21 -2.31 10.09
N ALA A 126 -17.29 -3.07 9.47
CA ALA A 126 -16.02 -2.56 8.96
C ALA A 126 -16.26 -1.50 7.87
N LYS A 127 -15.34 -0.55 7.77
CA LYS A 127 -15.43 0.60 6.85
C LYS A 127 -14.12 0.82 6.06
N PRO A 128 -13.43 -0.23 5.58
CA PRO A 128 -12.34 -0.03 4.65
C PRO A 128 -12.87 0.54 3.32
N THR A 129 -11.99 1.15 2.54
CA THR A 129 -12.30 1.57 1.16
C THR A 129 -12.55 0.34 0.27
N ALA A 130 -11.74 -0.71 0.46
CA ALA A 130 -11.90 -2.00 -0.20
C ALA A 130 -11.29 -3.12 0.66
N THR A 131 -11.78 -4.35 0.48
CA THR A 131 -11.19 -5.57 1.05
C THR A 131 -10.63 -6.40 -0.10
N LEU A 132 -9.31 -6.47 -0.19
CA LEU A 132 -8.58 -7.08 -1.30
C LEU A 132 -8.31 -8.57 -1.05
N MET A 133 -8.42 -9.37 -2.11
CA MET A 133 -8.08 -10.78 -2.13
C MET A 133 -6.66 -10.96 -2.70
N ASP A 134 -5.78 -11.56 -1.92
CA ASP A 134 -4.40 -11.89 -2.31
C ASP A 134 -4.12 -13.36 -1.99
N GLU A 135 -4.91 -14.25 -2.56
CA GLU A 135 -4.89 -15.70 -2.32
C GLU A 135 -3.54 -16.33 -2.69
N SER A 136 -2.85 -15.76 -3.67
CA SER A 136 -1.50 -16.16 -4.04
C SER A 136 -0.43 -15.74 -3.03
N GLY A 137 -0.74 -14.81 -2.13
CA GLY A 137 0.20 -14.24 -1.17
C GLY A 137 1.23 -13.28 -1.79
N ARG A 138 1.12 -12.99 -3.09
CA ARG A 138 2.11 -12.18 -3.82
C ARG A 138 2.27 -10.78 -3.25
N ILE A 139 1.15 -10.12 -2.92
CA ILE A 139 1.18 -8.77 -2.35
C ILE A 139 1.75 -8.83 -0.93
N GLY A 140 1.32 -9.83 -0.15
CA GLY A 140 1.84 -10.04 1.19
C GLY A 140 3.35 -10.26 1.22
N GLN A 141 3.88 -11.07 0.32
CA GLN A 141 5.33 -11.30 0.18
C GLN A 141 6.05 -10.03 -0.27
N LEU A 142 5.49 -9.27 -1.22
CA LEU A 142 6.03 -8.02 -1.73
C LEU A 142 6.17 -6.96 -0.61
N TYR A 143 5.23 -6.93 0.33
CA TYR A 143 5.27 -6.03 1.49
C TYR A 143 5.97 -6.66 2.71
N GLY A 144 6.39 -7.91 2.65
CA GLY A 144 6.98 -8.62 3.78
C GLY A 144 6.01 -8.75 4.95
N ALA A 145 4.71 -8.88 4.67
CA ALA A 145 3.70 -9.05 5.70
C ALA A 145 3.88 -10.40 6.40
N LYS A 146 4.02 -10.39 7.72
CA LYS A 146 4.34 -11.59 8.51
C LYS A 146 3.20 -12.02 9.39
N THR A 147 2.38 -11.08 9.84
CA THR A 147 1.33 -11.32 10.83
C THR A 147 0.00 -10.71 10.40
N THR A 148 -1.07 -11.10 11.06
CA THR A 148 -2.35 -10.41 11.05
C THR A 148 -2.75 -10.03 12.47
N PRO A 149 -2.99 -8.70 12.77
CA PRO A 149 -2.84 -7.59 11.84
C PRO A 149 -1.37 -7.24 11.55
N HIS A 150 -1.08 -6.64 10.38
CA HIS A 150 0.16 -5.95 10.04
C HIS A 150 -0.23 -4.69 9.27
N MET A 151 0.27 -3.54 9.69
CA MET A 151 -0.17 -2.24 9.22
C MET A 151 0.92 -1.52 8.45
N TYR A 152 0.54 -0.85 7.38
CA TYR A 152 1.43 -0.02 6.57
C TYR A 152 0.74 1.31 6.26
N ILE A 153 1.51 2.40 6.24
CA ILE A 153 1.02 3.72 5.82
C ILE A 153 1.90 4.21 4.67
N ILE A 154 1.25 4.61 3.58
CA ILE A 154 1.88 5.15 2.38
C ILE A 154 1.44 6.61 2.25
N ASN A 155 2.40 7.51 2.06
CA ASN A 155 2.14 8.94 1.93
C ASN A 155 1.61 9.31 0.52
N PRO A 156 1.13 10.55 0.30
CA PRO A 156 0.63 10.99 -1.00
C PRO A 156 1.67 10.93 -2.13
N GLN A 157 2.95 10.94 -1.81
CA GLN A 157 4.06 10.80 -2.77
C GLN A 157 4.32 9.34 -3.16
N GLY A 158 3.60 8.38 -2.56
CA GLY A 158 3.76 6.96 -2.81
C GLY A 158 4.91 6.31 -2.04
N GLN A 159 5.43 6.96 -1.00
CA GLN A 159 6.48 6.39 -0.15
C GLN A 159 5.85 5.65 1.04
N LEU A 160 6.42 4.50 1.39
CA LEU A 160 6.08 3.78 2.61
C LEU A 160 6.67 4.53 3.81
N VAL A 161 5.82 5.03 4.69
CA VAL A 161 6.23 5.87 5.84
C VAL A 161 5.99 5.20 7.19
N TYR A 162 5.25 4.09 7.23
CA TYR A 162 5.08 3.25 8.40
C TYR A 162 4.93 1.78 8.01
N ALA A 163 5.56 0.89 8.79
CA ALA A 163 5.33 -0.56 8.73
C ALA A 163 5.42 -1.17 10.13
N GLY A 164 4.39 -1.88 10.60
CA GLY A 164 4.44 -2.48 11.94
C GLY A 164 3.10 -2.91 12.52
N GLY A 165 3.05 -3.00 13.83
CA GLY A 165 1.85 -3.32 14.59
C GLY A 165 0.82 -2.20 14.56
N ILE A 166 -0.42 -2.52 14.92
CA ILE A 166 -1.47 -1.52 15.06
C ILE A 166 -1.28 -0.69 16.34
N ASP A 167 -0.79 -1.33 17.40
CA ASP A 167 -0.58 -0.70 18.70
C ASP A 167 0.65 -1.29 19.45
N SER A 168 0.89 -0.76 20.65
CA SER A 168 2.05 -1.08 21.48
C SER A 168 1.90 -2.34 22.34
N ILE A 169 0.71 -2.98 22.43
CA ILE A 169 0.48 -4.12 23.32
C ILE A 169 0.14 -5.37 22.52
N ALA A 170 1.13 -6.27 22.42
CA ALA A 170 1.05 -7.53 21.68
C ALA A 170 0.22 -8.60 22.45
N SER A 171 -1.07 -8.39 22.57
CA SER A 171 -2.01 -9.32 23.22
C SER A 171 -3.29 -9.47 22.41
N ALA A 172 -4.06 -10.52 22.69
CA ALA A 172 -5.40 -10.73 22.15
C ALA A 172 -6.51 -10.17 23.07
N SER A 173 -6.17 -9.56 24.21
CA SER A 173 -7.12 -8.95 25.14
C SER A 173 -7.70 -7.65 24.60
N VAL A 174 -9.02 -7.55 24.57
CA VAL A 174 -9.74 -6.32 24.15
C VAL A 174 -9.47 -5.16 25.11
N ASP A 175 -9.28 -5.44 26.40
CA ASP A 175 -9.08 -4.40 27.41
C ASP A 175 -7.79 -3.59 27.18
N ASP A 176 -6.77 -4.22 26.61
CA ASP A 176 -5.49 -3.56 26.33
C ASP A 176 -5.60 -2.45 25.28
N ILE A 177 -6.65 -2.46 24.46
CA ILE A 177 -6.91 -1.38 23.49
C ILE A 177 -7.03 -0.01 24.19
N LYS A 178 -7.54 0.01 25.43
CA LYS A 178 -7.77 1.24 26.19
C LYS A 178 -6.49 1.93 26.64
N THR A 179 -5.42 1.14 26.83
CA THR A 179 -4.14 1.61 27.38
C THR A 179 -3.02 1.61 26.36
N ALA A 180 -3.18 0.88 25.24
CA ALA A 180 -2.19 0.80 24.20
C ALA A 180 -2.04 2.13 23.43
N THR A 181 -0.79 2.49 23.11
CA THR A 181 -0.52 3.53 22.11
C THR A 181 -0.87 3.00 20.73
N ASN A 182 -1.85 3.61 20.06
CA ASN A 182 -2.23 3.21 18.70
C ASN A 182 -1.33 3.91 17.68
N TYR A 183 -0.35 3.19 17.14
CA TYR A 183 0.63 3.72 16.19
C TYR A 183 0.01 4.16 14.86
N VAL A 184 -1.03 3.46 14.40
CA VAL A 184 -1.71 3.81 13.14
C VAL A 184 -2.45 5.14 13.30
N ARG A 185 -3.20 5.32 14.41
CA ARG A 185 -3.87 6.59 14.72
C ARG A 185 -2.87 7.74 14.84
N GLN A 186 -1.79 7.52 15.57
CA GLN A 186 -0.73 8.51 15.75
C GLN A 186 -0.13 8.90 14.40
N GLY A 187 0.35 7.94 13.62
CA GLY A 187 1.00 8.21 12.34
C GLY A 187 0.09 8.88 11.32
N LEU A 188 -1.18 8.44 11.22
CA LEU A 188 -2.14 9.08 10.33
C LEU A 188 -2.49 10.51 10.77
N SER A 189 -2.60 10.76 12.08
CA SER A 189 -2.86 12.11 12.61
C SER A 189 -1.70 13.06 12.34
N GLU A 190 -0.46 12.59 12.50
CA GLU A 190 0.76 13.33 12.18
C GLU A 190 0.83 13.64 10.68
N ALA A 191 0.62 12.64 9.81
CA ALA A 191 0.68 12.79 8.37
C ALA A 191 -0.42 13.73 7.82
N LEU A 192 -1.65 13.64 8.32
CA LEU A 192 -2.73 14.57 7.98
C LEU A 192 -2.46 16.00 8.45
N GLY A 193 -1.71 16.15 9.55
CA GLY A 193 -1.23 17.44 10.06
C GLY A 193 0.02 17.97 9.33
N GLY A 194 0.44 17.33 8.24
CA GLY A 194 1.64 17.74 7.47
C GLY A 194 2.96 17.44 8.18
N LYS A 195 2.96 16.60 9.21
CA LYS A 195 4.16 16.22 9.98
C LYS A 195 4.70 14.87 9.49
N ALA A 196 5.98 14.66 9.65
CA ALA A 196 6.58 13.33 9.51
C ALA A 196 6.04 12.39 10.61
N ILE A 197 5.88 11.11 10.27
CA ILE A 197 5.47 10.09 11.24
C ILE A 197 6.62 9.87 12.23
N SER A 198 6.36 10.10 13.53
CA SER A 198 7.36 10.03 14.58
C SER A 198 7.81 8.59 14.88
N VAL A 199 6.91 7.61 14.72
CA VAL A 199 7.19 6.18 14.85
C VAL A 199 7.05 5.55 13.47
N ALA A 200 8.15 5.48 12.71
CA ALA A 200 8.15 4.97 11.34
C ALA A 200 8.03 3.43 11.26
N SER A 201 8.37 2.72 12.33
CA SER A 201 8.21 1.26 12.40
C SER A 201 7.97 0.80 13.83
N SER A 202 7.29 -0.34 13.96
CA SER A 202 7.11 -1.04 15.24
C SER A 202 7.08 -2.55 15.00
N ARG A 203 7.14 -3.34 16.09
CA ARG A 203 7.02 -4.78 15.99
C ARG A 203 5.57 -5.16 15.64
N ALA A 204 5.36 -5.74 14.46
CA ALA A 204 4.10 -6.38 14.14
C ALA A 204 3.90 -7.63 15.01
N TYR A 205 2.66 -7.90 15.39
CA TYR A 205 2.29 -9.04 16.22
C TYR A 205 0.96 -9.64 15.75
N GLY A 206 0.75 -10.92 16.03
CA GLY A 206 -0.47 -11.62 15.66
C GLY A 206 -0.20 -13.01 15.11
N CYS A 207 -1.19 -13.60 14.47
CA CYS A 207 -1.05 -14.88 13.79
C CYS A 207 -0.23 -14.72 12.51
N SER A 208 0.58 -15.72 12.17
CA SER A 208 1.29 -15.73 10.88
C SER A 208 0.31 -15.66 9.72
N VAL A 209 0.68 -14.88 8.68
CA VAL A 209 -0.03 -14.90 7.40
C VAL A 209 0.02 -16.32 6.83
N LYS A 210 -1.09 -16.81 6.31
CA LYS A 210 -1.22 -18.18 5.79
C LYS A 210 -0.85 -18.20 4.29
N TYR A 211 0.43 -18.02 4.00
CA TYR A 211 0.95 -18.16 2.65
C TYR A 211 0.95 -19.62 2.21
N LYS A 212 0.87 -19.82 0.90
CA LYS A 212 1.11 -21.14 0.31
C LYS A 212 2.56 -21.55 0.58
N ALA A 213 2.73 -22.81 1.05
CA ALA A 213 4.04 -23.42 1.29
C ALA A 213 4.81 -23.65 -0.01
#